data_42d920e718f6237c2446d39dbf90d2a2
#
_entry.id   42d920e718f6237c2446d39dbf90d2a2
#
_cell.length_a   1.000
_cell.length_b   1.000
_cell.length_c   1.000
_cell.angle_alpha   90.00
_cell.angle_beta   90.00
_cell.angle_gamma   90.00
#
_symmetry.space_group_name_H-M   'P 1'
#
loop_
_entity.id
_entity.type
_entity.pdbx_description
1 polymer ?
#
loop_
_entity_poly.entity_id
_entity_poly.type
_entity_poly.pdbx_seq_one_letter_code
_entity_poly.pdbx_strand_id
1 'polypeptide(L)'
;TTVFKNIYELKPAHCATFNSYGLHIERYWKLKSKKHTDSFGTTCQKVKFLLNDAITKQLVSDVPLCTFLSGGLDSSIITKFASDYCKDNNLPPLDTYSIDYVDNDKNFVKSDFQPNSDNYYINLMNKNLHTNHHQIVIDTPELAEYLEDAMVARDMPGMADIDSSLLLFCKNVKKEITVSITGECADEIFGGYPWFFREDALNSKTFPWSIAIEERQKLLNSSIGQKVDLKSYIDYRYN
;
A
#
# COMPACT_ATOMS: atom_id res chain seq x y z
N THR A 1 -16.84 9.01 -8.64
CA THR A 1 -16.69 9.22 -10.10
C THR A 1 -15.35 8.69 -10.54
N THR A 2 -15.30 7.95 -11.63
CA THR A 2 -14.07 7.48 -12.26
C THR A 2 -13.63 8.42 -13.39
N VAL A 3 -12.51 8.15 -14.01
CA VAL A 3 -12.05 8.82 -15.24
C VAL A 3 -12.82 8.37 -16.48
N PHE A 4 -13.58 7.29 -16.38
CA PHE A 4 -14.35 6.72 -17.48
C PHE A 4 -15.79 7.20 -17.46
N LYS A 5 -16.33 7.55 -18.64
CA LYS A 5 -17.73 7.98 -18.80
C LYS A 5 -18.68 6.83 -18.44
N ASN A 6 -19.70 7.12 -17.61
CA ASN A 6 -20.74 6.17 -17.17
C ASN A 6 -20.23 5.00 -16.30
N ILE A 7 -18.98 5.05 -15.82
CA ILE A 7 -18.45 4.13 -14.84
C ILE A 7 -18.34 4.88 -13.52
N TYR A 8 -18.88 4.30 -12.46
CA TYR A 8 -18.94 4.91 -11.14
C TYR A 8 -18.25 4.01 -10.13
N GLU A 9 -17.48 4.62 -9.26
CA GLU A 9 -16.84 3.97 -8.13
C GLU A 9 -17.84 3.86 -6.98
N LEU A 10 -17.95 2.67 -6.39
CA LEU A 10 -18.66 2.50 -5.13
C LEU A 10 -17.85 3.17 -4.02
N LYS A 11 -18.48 4.08 -3.28
CA LYS A 11 -17.79 4.81 -2.20
C LYS A 11 -17.29 3.85 -1.11
N PRO A 12 -16.16 4.14 -0.45
CA PRO A 12 -15.71 3.36 0.71
C PRO A 12 -16.81 3.22 1.75
N ALA A 13 -16.83 2.08 2.44
CA ALA A 13 -17.81 1.73 3.46
C ALA A 13 -19.28 1.67 2.96
N HIS A 14 -19.48 1.44 1.68
CA HIS A 14 -20.79 1.20 1.09
C HIS A 14 -20.87 -0.21 0.50
N CYS A 15 -22.04 -0.79 0.56
CA CYS A 15 -22.40 -2.03 -0.09
C CYS A 15 -23.42 -1.74 -1.20
N ALA A 16 -23.29 -2.42 -2.33
CA ALA A 16 -24.22 -2.32 -3.45
C ALA A 16 -24.87 -3.68 -3.69
N THR A 17 -26.19 -3.73 -3.66
CA THR A 17 -26.98 -4.93 -3.98
C THR A 17 -27.77 -4.66 -5.25
N PHE A 18 -27.63 -5.54 -6.23
CA PHE A 18 -28.38 -5.51 -7.49
C PHE A 18 -29.30 -6.72 -7.59
N ASN A 19 -30.57 -6.46 -7.84
CA ASN A 19 -31.59 -7.51 -8.00
C ASN A 19 -32.71 -7.08 -8.97
N SER A 20 -33.83 -7.82 -9.04
CA SER A 20 -34.97 -7.51 -9.90
C SER A 20 -35.65 -6.16 -9.62
N TYR A 21 -35.39 -5.55 -8.45
CA TYR A 21 -35.91 -4.22 -8.08
C TYR A 21 -34.90 -3.07 -8.42
N GLY A 22 -33.72 -3.41 -8.94
CA GLY A 22 -32.68 -2.46 -9.31
C GLY A 22 -31.48 -2.45 -8.39
N LEU A 23 -30.70 -1.35 -8.46
CA LEU A 23 -29.49 -1.12 -7.67
C LEU A 23 -29.83 -0.42 -6.35
N HIS A 24 -29.50 -1.05 -5.23
CA HIS A 24 -29.58 -0.47 -3.90
C HIS A 24 -28.17 -0.28 -3.34
N ILE A 25 -27.85 0.93 -2.83
CA ILE A 25 -26.56 1.27 -2.23
C ILE A 25 -26.80 1.74 -0.81
N GLU A 26 -26.14 1.07 0.15
CA GLU A 26 -26.21 1.42 1.55
C GLU A 26 -24.82 1.61 2.17
N ARG A 27 -24.73 2.48 3.17
CA ARG A 27 -23.51 2.73 3.92
C ARG A 27 -23.51 1.89 5.20
N TYR A 28 -22.60 0.92 5.28
CA TYR A 28 -22.50 0.03 6.46
C TYR A 28 -21.52 0.54 7.53
N TRP A 29 -20.61 1.47 7.20
CA TRP A 29 -19.64 1.98 8.16
C TRP A 29 -19.37 3.47 7.97
N LYS A 30 -19.01 4.15 9.08
CA LYS A 30 -18.59 5.55 9.09
C LYS A 30 -17.49 5.77 10.12
N LEU A 31 -16.38 6.39 9.70
CA LEU A 31 -15.34 6.85 10.60
C LEU A 31 -15.94 7.88 11.59
N LYS A 32 -15.70 7.67 12.87
CA LYS A 32 -16.13 8.58 13.95
C LYS A 32 -14.92 8.99 14.76
N SER A 33 -14.67 10.29 14.82
CA SER A 33 -13.69 10.84 15.74
C SER A 33 -14.22 10.74 17.18
N LYS A 34 -13.39 10.25 18.08
CA LYS A 34 -13.70 10.12 19.51
C LYS A 34 -12.50 10.56 20.33
N LYS A 35 -12.78 11.10 21.54
CA LYS A 35 -11.70 11.40 22.49
C LYS A 35 -11.06 10.08 22.92
N HIS A 36 -9.73 10.00 22.83
CA HIS A 36 -8.95 8.88 23.33
C HIS A 36 -8.63 9.09 24.82
N THR A 37 -8.93 8.09 25.64
CA THR A 37 -8.79 8.17 27.10
C THR A 37 -7.94 7.05 27.71
N ASP A 38 -7.53 6.09 26.89
CA ASP A 38 -6.69 4.99 27.36
C ASP A 38 -5.25 5.46 27.65
N SER A 39 -4.59 4.79 28.57
CA SER A 39 -3.14 4.95 28.74
C SER A 39 -2.38 4.41 27.52
N PHE A 40 -1.14 4.84 27.32
CA PHE A 40 -0.29 4.36 26.26
C PHE A 40 -0.18 2.82 26.27
N GLY A 41 0.07 2.21 27.43
CA GLY A 41 0.17 0.75 27.54
C GLY A 41 -1.13 0.03 27.16
N THR A 42 -2.28 0.55 27.60
CA THR A 42 -3.59 0.00 27.22
C THR A 42 -3.83 0.12 25.71
N THR A 43 -3.45 1.26 25.12
CA THR A 43 -3.56 1.49 23.68
C THR A 43 -2.73 0.47 22.89
N CYS A 44 -1.46 0.28 23.27
CA CYS A 44 -0.59 -0.71 22.61
C CYS A 44 -1.18 -2.13 22.66
N GLN A 45 -1.73 -2.53 23.82
CA GLN A 45 -2.36 -3.84 23.95
C GLN A 45 -3.60 -3.99 23.07
N LYS A 46 -4.46 -2.97 23.02
CA LYS A 46 -5.65 -2.97 22.16
C LYS A 46 -5.28 -3.00 20.68
N VAL A 47 -4.32 -2.18 20.26
CA VAL A 47 -3.84 -2.17 18.86
C VAL A 47 -3.25 -3.53 18.48
N LYS A 48 -2.40 -4.09 19.34
CA LYS A 48 -1.84 -5.43 19.11
C LYS A 48 -2.94 -6.49 18.97
N PHE A 49 -3.93 -6.47 19.84
CA PHE A 49 -5.06 -7.41 19.76
C PHE A 49 -5.86 -7.24 18.47
N LEU A 50 -6.21 -6.01 18.10
CA LEU A 50 -6.99 -5.73 16.88
C LEU A 50 -6.22 -6.09 15.61
N LEU A 51 -4.92 -5.81 15.55
CA LEU A 51 -4.07 -6.20 14.43
C LEU A 51 -3.99 -7.72 14.29
N ASN A 52 -3.74 -8.42 15.40
CA ASN A 52 -3.70 -9.88 15.39
C ASN A 52 -5.04 -10.47 14.92
N ASP A 53 -6.16 -10.00 15.46
CA ASP A 53 -7.51 -10.44 15.08
C ASP A 53 -7.80 -10.18 13.59
N ALA A 54 -7.46 -8.98 13.09
CA ALA A 54 -7.67 -8.62 11.69
C ALA A 54 -6.82 -9.46 10.74
N ILE A 55 -5.54 -9.66 11.06
CA ILE A 55 -4.60 -10.41 10.21
C ILE A 55 -4.99 -11.89 10.19
N THR A 56 -5.21 -12.50 11.36
CA THR A 56 -5.52 -13.94 11.44
C THR A 56 -6.83 -14.30 10.75
N LYS A 57 -7.84 -13.42 10.79
CA LYS A 57 -9.09 -13.62 10.05
C LYS A 57 -8.92 -13.58 8.52
N GLN A 58 -7.90 -12.91 8.02
CA GLN A 58 -7.58 -12.84 6.60
C GLN A 58 -6.71 -14.00 6.10
N LEU A 59 -6.20 -14.84 7.01
CA LEU A 59 -5.42 -16.03 6.65
C LEU A 59 -6.30 -17.22 6.23
N VAL A 60 -7.61 -17.11 6.38
CA VAL A 60 -8.55 -18.13 5.90
C VAL A 60 -8.64 -18.06 4.38
N SER A 61 -8.11 -19.06 3.70
CA SER A 61 -8.04 -19.12 2.24
C SER A 61 -8.11 -20.56 1.73
N ASP A 62 -8.83 -20.76 0.64
CA ASP A 62 -8.91 -22.05 -0.07
C ASP A 62 -7.78 -22.23 -1.11
N VAL A 63 -6.89 -21.25 -1.22
CA VAL A 63 -5.79 -21.22 -2.17
C VAL A 63 -4.48 -20.83 -1.49
N PRO A 64 -3.31 -21.12 -2.09
CA PRO A 64 -2.03 -20.71 -1.55
C PRO A 64 -1.96 -19.21 -1.28
N LEU A 65 -1.50 -18.86 -0.08
CA LEU A 65 -1.44 -17.50 0.44
C LEU A 65 -0.01 -17.16 0.89
N CYS A 66 0.40 -15.91 0.69
CA CYS A 66 1.67 -15.39 1.18
C CYS A 66 1.51 -14.02 1.84
N THR A 67 2.61 -13.50 2.40
CA THR A 67 2.75 -12.08 2.74
C THR A 67 3.85 -11.43 1.91
N PHE A 68 3.68 -10.14 1.59
CA PHE A 68 4.77 -9.33 1.03
C PHE A 68 5.59 -8.77 2.19
N LEU A 69 6.89 -9.03 2.16
CA LEU A 69 7.84 -8.65 3.20
C LEU A 69 8.85 -7.65 2.63
N SER A 70 8.62 -6.37 2.85
CA SER A 70 9.50 -5.28 2.40
C SER A 70 10.61 -4.92 3.42
N GLY A 71 10.58 -5.53 4.61
CA GLY A 71 11.47 -5.12 5.70
C GLY A 71 11.00 -3.89 6.48
N GLY A 72 9.99 -3.18 6.00
CA GLY A 72 9.31 -2.10 6.72
C GLY A 72 8.52 -2.61 7.93
N LEU A 73 8.13 -1.69 8.83
CA LEU A 73 7.44 -2.04 10.08
C LEU A 73 6.13 -2.77 9.83
N ASP A 74 5.31 -2.27 8.90
CA ASP A 74 3.97 -2.78 8.65
C ASP A 74 3.98 -4.20 8.08
N SER A 75 4.77 -4.44 7.04
CA SER A 75 4.96 -5.76 6.45
C SER A 75 5.56 -6.75 7.43
N SER A 76 6.46 -6.28 8.30
CA SER A 76 7.07 -7.10 9.35
C SER A 76 6.06 -7.53 10.42
N ILE A 77 5.20 -6.62 10.87
CA ILE A 77 4.12 -6.92 11.83
C ILE A 77 3.14 -7.94 11.25
N ILE A 78 2.69 -7.74 10.01
CA ILE A 78 1.77 -8.66 9.33
C ILE A 78 2.40 -10.04 9.20
N THR A 79 3.63 -10.11 8.69
CA THR A 79 4.35 -11.38 8.53
C THR A 79 4.56 -12.07 9.86
N LYS A 80 4.86 -11.32 10.93
CA LYS A 80 5.02 -11.89 12.28
C LYS A 80 3.74 -12.56 12.78
N PHE A 81 2.59 -11.85 12.73
CA PHE A 81 1.33 -12.43 13.19
C PHE A 81 0.88 -13.61 12.32
N ALA A 82 1.06 -13.51 10.99
CA ALA A 82 0.72 -14.59 10.08
C ALA A 82 1.61 -15.84 10.31
N SER A 83 2.91 -15.64 10.50
CA SER A 83 3.85 -16.72 10.81
C SER A 83 3.56 -17.39 12.16
N ASP A 84 3.23 -16.61 13.20
CA ASP A 84 2.82 -17.16 14.49
C ASP A 84 1.55 -17.97 14.35
N TYR A 85 0.57 -17.47 13.63
CA TYR A 85 -0.67 -18.21 13.36
C TYR A 85 -0.40 -19.56 12.67
N CYS A 86 0.44 -19.58 11.65
CA CYS A 86 0.81 -20.83 10.98
C CYS A 86 1.48 -21.83 11.95
N LYS A 87 2.42 -21.34 12.75
CA LYS A 87 3.12 -22.14 13.75
C LYS A 87 2.18 -22.69 14.82
N ASP A 88 1.33 -21.86 15.39
CA ASP A 88 0.42 -22.23 16.49
C ASP A 88 -0.68 -23.21 16.02
N ASN A 89 -1.01 -23.21 14.74
CA ASN A 89 -1.97 -24.13 14.14
C ASN A 89 -1.33 -25.33 13.42
N ASN A 90 -0.02 -25.53 13.55
CA ASN A 90 0.73 -26.60 12.88
C ASN A 90 0.58 -26.60 11.36
N LEU A 91 0.45 -25.42 10.76
CA LEU A 91 0.45 -25.23 9.32
C LEU A 91 1.89 -25.19 8.77
N PRO A 92 2.08 -25.40 7.46
CA PRO A 92 3.38 -25.20 6.83
C PRO A 92 3.95 -23.81 7.11
N PRO A 93 5.29 -23.63 6.99
CA PRO A 93 5.89 -22.30 7.05
C PRO A 93 5.21 -21.34 6.07
N LEU A 94 4.99 -20.09 6.52
CA LEU A 94 4.36 -19.05 5.71
C LEU A 94 5.27 -18.68 4.53
N ASP A 95 4.75 -18.72 3.31
CA ASP A 95 5.47 -18.15 2.16
C ASP A 95 5.50 -16.62 2.25
N THR A 96 6.68 -16.05 2.06
CA THR A 96 6.88 -14.60 2.05
C THR A 96 7.63 -14.20 0.79
N TYR A 97 7.26 -13.07 0.19
CA TYR A 97 7.88 -12.56 -1.02
C TYR A 97 8.42 -11.16 -0.81
N SER A 98 9.61 -10.91 -1.33
CA SER A 98 10.20 -9.58 -1.44
C SER A 98 10.70 -9.32 -2.85
N ILE A 99 10.81 -8.04 -3.20
CA ILE A 99 11.41 -7.59 -4.44
C ILE A 99 12.77 -6.98 -4.16
N ASP A 100 13.71 -7.17 -5.07
CA ASP A 100 14.97 -6.46 -5.13
C ASP A 100 15.35 -6.18 -6.57
N TYR A 101 16.38 -5.40 -6.79
CA TYR A 101 16.86 -5.03 -8.12
C TYR A 101 18.32 -5.42 -8.30
N VAL A 102 18.68 -5.75 -9.54
CA VAL A 102 20.06 -6.09 -9.88
C VAL A 102 20.99 -4.95 -9.49
N ASP A 103 22.09 -5.27 -8.80
CA ASP A 103 23.07 -4.33 -8.29
C ASP A 103 22.53 -3.23 -7.35
N ASN A 104 21.38 -3.46 -6.72
CA ASN A 104 20.78 -2.51 -5.78
C ASN A 104 21.74 -2.20 -4.59
N ASP A 105 22.44 -3.19 -4.07
CA ASP A 105 23.44 -3.01 -3.01
C ASP A 105 24.58 -2.06 -3.37
N LYS A 106 24.95 -1.97 -4.65
CA LYS A 106 26.00 -1.08 -5.16
C LYS A 106 25.47 0.32 -5.48
N ASN A 107 24.23 0.41 -5.91
CA ASN A 107 23.62 1.64 -6.42
C ASN A 107 22.71 2.34 -5.41
N PHE A 108 22.41 1.71 -4.27
CA PHE A 108 21.53 2.27 -3.25
C PHE A 108 22.09 3.58 -2.68
N VAL A 109 21.30 4.64 -2.79
CA VAL A 109 21.59 5.94 -2.19
C VAL A 109 20.54 6.23 -1.12
N LYS A 110 21.00 6.43 0.11
CA LYS A 110 20.10 6.78 1.23
C LYS A 110 19.35 8.07 0.95
N SER A 111 18.10 8.09 1.31
CA SER A 111 17.24 9.28 1.26
C SER A 111 16.48 9.45 2.58
N ASP A 112 15.79 10.58 2.75
CA ASP A 112 14.92 10.81 3.93
C ASP A 112 13.75 9.81 3.99
N PHE A 113 13.31 9.30 2.84
CA PHE A 113 12.24 8.29 2.75
C PHE A 113 12.76 6.86 2.94
N GLN A 114 13.98 6.59 2.53
CA GLN A 114 14.60 5.27 2.62
C GLN A 114 16.02 5.39 3.18
N PRO A 115 16.16 5.49 4.51
CA PRO A 115 17.45 5.69 5.16
C PRO A 115 18.35 4.46 5.17
N ASN A 116 17.78 3.27 4.95
CA ASN A 116 18.47 1.99 4.95
C ASN A 116 17.98 1.10 3.82
N SER A 117 18.83 0.14 3.40
CA SER A 117 18.41 -0.94 2.50
C SER A 117 17.43 -1.89 3.19
N ASP A 118 16.38 -2.28 2.51
CA ASP A 118 15.34 -3.20 2.99
C ASP A 118 15.89 -4.61 3.26
N ASN A 119 16.87 -5.04 2.49
CA ASN A 119 17.45 -6.39 2.57
C ASN A 119 17.96 -6.76 3.97
N TYR A 120 18.51 -5.80 4.72
CA TYR A 120 18.94 -6.06 6.08
C TYR A 120 17.79 -6.51 6.98
N TYR A 121 16.67 -5.80 6.92
CA TYR A 121 15.50 -6.08 7.76
C TYR A 121 14.73 -7.31 7.28
N ILE A 122 14.64 -7.55 5.97
CA ILE A 122 14.09 -8.76 5.39
C ILE A 122 14.84 -10.00 5.92
N ASN A 123 16.16 -9.97 5.85
CA ASN A 123 17.01 -11.05 6.36
C ASN A 123 16.87 -11.24 7.87
N LEU A 124 16.73 -10.15 8.64
CA LEU A 124 16.50 -10.22 10.08
C LEU A 124 15.16 -10.91 10.39
N MET A 125 14.09 -10.55 9.68
CA MET A 125 12.78 -11.19 9.83
C MET A 125 12.82 -12.67 9.48
N ASN A 126 13.40 -13.03 8.34
CA ASN A 126 13.50 -14.42 7.89
C ASN A 126 14.26 -15.32 8.86
N LYS A 127 15.27 -14.80 9.55
CA LYS A 127 16.03 -15.57 10.56
C LYS A 127 15.23 -15.84 11.84
N ASN A 128 14.24 -14.99 12.14
CA ASN A 128 13.51 -15.02 13.41
C ASN A 128 12.09 -15.58 13.28
N LEU A 129 11.58 -15.73 12.06
CA LEU A 129 10.22 -16.18 11.81
C LEU A 129 10.19 -17.56 11.13
N HIS A 130 9.08 -18.24 11.29
CA HIS A 130 8.79 -19.50 10.61
C HIS A 130 8.23 -19.23 9.21
N THR A 131 9.11 -18.86 8.28
CA THR A 131 8.75 -18.45 6.92
C THR A 131 9.60 -19.19 5.87
N ASN A 132 9.01 -19.38 4.71
CA ASN A 132 9.68 -19.79 3.49
C ASN A 132 9.78 -18.55 2.59
N HIS A 133 10.96 -17.93 2.51
CA HIS A 133 11.16 -16.64 1.86
C HIS A 133 11.63 -16.76 0.42
N HIS A 134 10.98 -16.02 -0.47
CA HIS A 134 11.28 -15.93 -1.90
C HIS A 134 11.64 -14.47 -2.25
N GLN A 135 12.89 -14.26 -2.67
CA GLN A 135 13.32 -12.97 -3.18
C GLN A 135 13.23 -12.95 -4.71
N ILE A 136 12.50 -12.00 -5.26
CA ILE A 136 12.38 -11.77 -6.71
C ILE A 136 13.31 -10.62 -7.04
N VAL A 137 14.28 -10.86 -7.92
CA VAL A 137 15.23 -9.85 -8.39
C VAL A 137 14.88 -9.47 -9.81
N ILE A 138 14.69 -8.17 -10.06
CA ILE A 138 14.29 -7.62 -11.36
C ILE A 138 15.42 -6.73 -11.89
N ASP A 139 15.67 -6.82 -13.20
CA ASP A 139 16.65 -5.96 -13.87
C ASP A 139 16.00 -4.68 -14.43
N THR A 140 16.75 -3.59 -14.46
CA THR A 140 16.28 -2.29 -14.96
C THR A 140 15.82 -2.33 -16.45
N PRO A 141 16.50 -3.02 -17.38
CA PRO A 141 15.99 -3.19 -18.73
C PRO A 141 14.60 -3.84 -18.78
N GLU A 142 14.36 -4.86 -17.95
CA GLU A 142 13.06 -5.53 -17.86
C GLU A 142 11.95 -4.57 -17.38
N LEU A 143 12.26 -3.69 -16.42
CA LEU A 143 11.30 -2.65 -15.99
C LEU A 143 10.88 -1.74 -17.14
N ALA A 144 11.83 -1.34 -17.97
CA ALA A 144 11.57 -0.47 -19.13
C ALA A 144 10.70 -1.16 -20.19
N GLU A 145 10.95 -2.44 -20.46
CA GLU A 145 10.16 -3.23 -21.40
C GLU A 145 8.70 -3.39 -20.98
N TYR A 146 8.44 -3.44 -19.66
CA TYR A 146 7.08 -3.64 -19.12
C TYR A 146 6.30 -2.35 -18.82
N LEU A 147 6.79 -1.17 -19.20
CA LEU A 147 6.09 0.10 -18.97
C LEU A 147 4.73 0.17 -19.68
N GLU A 148 4.67 -0.27 -20.95
CA GLU A 148 3.42 -0.30 -21.72
C GLU A 148 2.44 -1.32 -21.14
N ASP A 149 2.90 -2.52 -20.83
CA ASP A 149 2.07 -3.56 -20.20
C ASP A 149 1.46 -3.09 -18.88
N ALA A 150 2.24 -2.39 -18.07
CA ALA A 150 1.78 -1.83 -16.79
C ALA A 150 0.71 -0.75 -16.99
N MET A 151 0.89 0.13 -17.98
CA MET A 151 -0.11 1.14 -18.35
C MET A 151 -1.41 0.47 -18.83
N VAL A 152 -1.31 -0.55 -19.68
CA VAL A 152 -2.47 -1.31 -20.19
C VAL A 152 -3.18 -2.03 -19.06
N ALA A 153 -2.44 -2.64 -18.13
CA ALA A 153 -3.03 -3.34 -16.98
C ALA A 153 -3.82 -2.41 -16.05
N ARG A 154 -3.51 -1.11 -16.02
CA ARG A 154 -4.22 -0.09 -15.24
C ARG A 154 -5.30 0.66 -16.02
N ASP A 155 -5.39 0.48 -17.31
CA ASP A 155 -6.23 1.28 -18.22
C ASP A 155 -5.90 2.78 -18.23
N MET A 156 -4.76 3.20 -17.69
CA MET A 156 -4.32 4.59 -17.66
C MET A 156 -2.84 4.74 -17.32
N PRO A 157 -2.20 5.86 -17.67
CA PRO A 157 -0.87 6.19 -17.18
C PRO A 157 -0.83 6.27 -15.64
N GLY A 158 0.24 5.75 -15.06
CA GLY A 158 0.47 5.73 -13.63
C GLY A 158 1.89 6.15 -13.27
N MET A 159 2.44 5.55 -12.21
CA MET A 159 3.82 5.76 -11.78
C MET A 159 4.73 4.74 -12.47
N ALA A 160 5.33 5.14 -13.59
CA ALA A 160 6.01 4.28 -14.56
C ALA A 160 6.88 3.16 -13.95
N ASP A 161 7.87 3.52 -13.15
CA ASP A 161 8.82 2.58 -12.53
C ASP A 161 8.14 1.70 -11.46
N ILE A 162 7.25 2.27 -10.66
CA ILE A 162 6.52 1.54 -9.61
C ILE A 162 5.55 0.55 -10.24
N ASP A 163 4.80 0.96 -11.25
CA ASP A 163 3.76 0.11 -11.85
C ASP A 163 4.35 -1.07 -12.62
N SER A 164 5.44 -0.88 -13.38
CA SER A 164 6.12 -1.97 -14.07
C SER A 164 6.79 -2.95 -13.10
N SER A 165 7.39 -2.42 -12.03
CA SER A 165 7.97 -3.21 -10.94
C SER A 165 6.90 -4.08 -10.26
N LEU A 166 5.77 -3.48 -9.87
CA LEU A 166 4.66 -4.20 -9.24
C LEU A 166 4.06 -5.26 -10.17
N LEU A 167 3.89 -4.96 -11.46
CA LEU A 167 3.40 -5.92 -12.45
C LEU A 167 4.32 -7.14 -12.55
N LEU A 168 5.62 -6.92 -12.71
CA LEU A 168 6.61 -7.99 -12.80
C LEU A 168 6.68 -8.81 -11.51
N PHE A 169 6.67 -8.15 -10.36
CA PHE A 169 6.62 -8.81 -9.07
C PHE A 169 5.40 -9.71 -8.95
N CYS A 170 4.20 -9.17 -9.21
CA CYS A 170 2.96 -9.94 -9.15
C CYS A 170 2.91 -11.08 -10.18
N LYS A 171 3.46 -10.89 -11.38
CA LYS A 171 3.58 -11.97 -12.39
C LYS A 171 4.43 -13.13 -11.87
N ASN A 172 5.50 -12.83 -11.15
CA ASN A 172 6.36 -13.88 -10.56
C ASN A 172 5.67 -14.57 -9.39
N VAL A 173 5.10 -13.81 -8.44
CA VAL A 173 4.34 -14.37 -7.31
C VAL A 173 3.19 -15.26 -7.78
N LYS A 174 2.46 -14.84 -8.83
CA LYS A 174 1.29 -15.56 -9.35
C LYS A 174 1.59 -16.96 -9.88
N LYS A 175 2.85 -17.29 -10.16
CA LYS A 175 3.23 -18.65 -10.61
C LYS A 175 2.91 -19.70 -9.54
N GLU A 176 2.95 -19.34 -8.27
CA GLU A 176 2.78 -20.25 -7.14
C GLU A 176 1.69 -19.82 -6.16
N ILE A 177 1.47 -18.52 -6.01
CA ILE A 177 0.58 -17.93 -5.02
C ILE A 177 -0.62 -17.25 -5.69
N THR A 178 -1.78 -17.36 -5.07
CA THR A 178 -3.01 -16.73 -5.58
C THR A 178 -3.42 -15.53 -4.76
N VAL A 179 -3.15 -15.52 -3.44
CA VAL A 179 -3.54 -14.46 -2.52
C VAL A 179 -2.32 -13.95 -1.76
N SER A 180 -2.16 -12.64 -1.65
CA SER A 180 -1.14 -12.01 -0.81
C SER A 180 -1.76 -11.06 0.19
N ILE A 181 -1.25 -11.05 1.41
CA ILE A 181 -1.57 -10.05 2.43
C ILE A 181 -0.44 -9.03 2.46
N THR A 182 -0.78 -7.75 2.39
CA THR A 182 0.17 -6.64 2.30
C THR A 182 -0.06 -5.61 3.41
N GLY A 183 0.94 -4.76 3.65
CA GLY A 183 0.88 -3.65 4.60
C GLY A 183 0.26 -2.36 4.04
N GLU A 184 -0.34 -2.40 2.86
CA GLU A 184 -0.96 -1.25 2.24
C GLU A 184 -1.99 -0.58 3.17
N CYS A 185 -2.06 0.74 3.15
CA CYS A 185 -2.90 1.60 3.98
C CYS A 185 -2.52 1.67 5.47
N ALA A 186 -1.44 1.06 5.92
CA ALA A 186 -1.01 1.17 7.31
C ALA A 186 -0.56 2.60 7.66
N ASP A 187 0.15 3.26 6.75
CA ASP A 187 0.58 4.65 6.92
C ASP A 187 -0.60 5.63 7.08
N GLU A 188 -1.70 5.40 6.38
CA GLU A 188 -2.93 6.18 6.52
C GLU A 188 -3.61 5.95 7.87
N ILE A 189 -3.56 4.74 8.40
CA ILE A 189 -4.17 4.38 9.68
C ILE A 189 -3.34 4.88 10.86
N PHE A 190 -2.02 4.73 10.78
CA PHE A 190 -1.10 4.97 11.89
C PHE A 190 -0.28 6.26 11.76
N GLY A 191 -0.45 7.03 10.69
CA GLY A 191 0.24 8.30 10.48
C GLY A 191 1.73 8.11 10.17
N GLY A 192 2.09 7.11 9.36
CA GLY A 192 3.47 6.77 9.03
C GLY A 192 4.15 7.76 8.07
N TYR A 193 3.37 8.45 7.24
CA TYR A 193 3.95 9.41 6.29
C TYR A 193 4.53 10.65 6.95
N PRO A 194 5.64 11.22 6.43
CA PRO A 194 6.30 12.39 6.99
C PRO A 194 5.37 13.60 7.20
N TRP A 195 4.37 13.79 6.38
CA TRP A 195 3.44 14.90 6.50
C TRP A 195 2.48 14.81 7.70
N PHE A 196 2.41 13.68 8.41
CA PHE A 196 1.64 13.58 9.65
C PHE A 196 2.37 14.16 10.87
N PHE A 197 3.67 14.47 10.76
CA PHE A 197 4.47 15.01 11.87
C PHE A 197 5.35 16.22 11.49
N ARG A 198 5.45 16.59 10.21
CA ARG A 198 6.16 17.79 9.77
C ARG A 198 5.34 19.05 10.08
N GLU A 199 5.95 20.04 10.74
CA GLU A 199 5.26 21.27 11.13
C GLU A 199 4.72 22.09 9.96
N ASP A 200 5.46 22.17 8.85
CA ASP A 200 5.04 22.86 7.64
C ASP A 200 3.78 22.22 7.02
N ALA A 201 3.68 20.91 7.08
CA ALA A 201 2.51 20.17 6.60
C ALA A 201 1.31 20.33 7.55
N LEU A 202 1.53 20.19 8.85
CA LEU A 202 0.47 20.31 9.86
C LEU A 202 -0.15 21.73 9.91
N ASN A 203 0.64 22.77 9.64
CA ASN A 203 0.18 24.16 9.64
C ASN A 203 -0.26 24.65 8.25
N SER A 204 -0.22 23.81 7.22
CA SER A 204 -0.67 24.16 5.88
C SER A 204 -2.20 24.30 5.84
N LYS A 205 -2.69 25.20 4.95
CA LYS A 205 -4.13 25.35 4.67
C LYS A 205 -4.51 24.63 3.38
N THR A 206 -3.94 23.44 3.19
CA THR A 206 -4.18 22.56 2.06
C THR A 206 -3.92 21.13 2.48
N PHE A 207 -4.18 20.15 1.61
CA PHE A 207 -3.74 18.78 1.89
C PHE A 207 -2.21 18.72 2.01
N PRO A 208 -1.67 18.02 3.01
CA PRO A 208 -0.22 17.96 3.25
C PRO A 208 0.61 17.52 2.04
N TRP A 209 0.08 16.62 1.22
CA TRP A 209 0.71 16.15 -0.02
C TRP A 209 0.57 17.13 -1.21
N SER A 210 -0.13 18.24 -1.02
CA SER A 210 -0.39 19.26 -2.07
C SER A 210 0.36 20.57 -1.84
N ILE A 211 1.27 20.64 -0.86
CA ILE A 211 2.04 21.85 -0.54
C ILE A 211 2.79 22.38 -1.78
N ALA A 212 3.35 21.51 -2.61
CA ALA A 212 4.10 21.86 -3.81
C ALA A 212 3.20 21.88 -5.09
N ILE A 213 1.91 22.23 -4.98
CA ILE A 213 0.99 22.17 -6.13
C ILE A 213 1.37 23.12 -7.25
N GLU A 214 1.91 24.29 -6.92
CA GLU A 214 2.35 25.29 -7.90
C GLU A 214 3.56 24.80 -8.72
N GLU A 215 4.48 24.08 -8.09
CA GLU A 215 5.61 23.46 -8.79
C GLU A 215 5.13 22.32 -9.72
N ARG A 216 4.16 21.53 -9.29
CA ARG A 216 3.53 20.50 -10.13
C ARG A 216 2.80 21.12 -11.33
N GLN A 217 2.14 22.25 -11.15
CA GLN A 217 1.48 22.98 -12.24
C GLN A 217 2.47 23.37 -13.36
N LYS A 218 3.72 23.72 -13.00
CA LYS A 218 4.78 24.07 -13.96
C LYS A 218 5.26 22.88 -14.82
N LEU A 219 5.04 21.65 -14.36
CA LEU A 219 5.38 20.43 -15.12
C LEU A 219 4.38 20.15 -16.26
N LEU A 220 3.20 20.75 -16.21
CA LEU A 220 2.20 20.56 -17.26
C LEU A 220 2.61 21.33 -18.53
N ASN A 221 2.43 20.68 -19.69
CA ASN A 221 2.54 21.36 -20.97
C ASN A 221 1.63 22.58 -20.99
N SER A 222 2.09 23.69 -21.60
CA SER A 222 1.36 24.97 -21.62
C SER A 222 -0.08 24.84 -22.15
N SER A 223 -0.32 24.01 -23.13
CA SER A 223 -1.67 23.76 -23.68
C SER A 223 -2.60 23.03 -22.73
N ILE A 224 -2.06 22.21 -21.83
CA ILE A 224 -2.79 21.51 -20.77
C ILE A 224 -2.92 22.41 -19.55
N GLY A 225 -1.83 23.06 -19.14
CA GLY A 225 -1.79 23.95 -17.98
C GLY A 225 -2.76 25.13 -18.05
N GLN A 226 -3.13 25.59 -19.26
CA GLN A 226 -4.18 26.59 -19.46
C GLN A 226 -5.60 26.04 -19.25
N LYS A 227 -5.80 24.73 -19.36
CA LYS A 227 -7.11 24.08 -19.24
C LYS A 227 -7.32 23.42 -17.86
N VAL A 228 -6.24 23.14 -17.17
CA VAL A 228 -6.25 22.40 -15.89
C VAL A 228 -5.63 23.27 -14.82
N ASP A 229 -6.44 23.79 -13.93
CA ASP A 229 -6.02 24.51 -12.73
C ASP A 229 -5.97 23.54 -11.54
N LEU A 230 -4.79 22.97 -11.31
CA LEU A 230 -4.57 22.00 -10.22
C LEU A 230 -4.84 22.64 -8.85
N LYS A 231 -4.47 23.93 -8.69
CA LYS A 231 -4.66 24.63 -7.42
C LYS A 231 -6.14 24.78 -7.09
N SER A 232 -6.94 25.31 -8.02
CA SER A 232 -8.39 25.44 -7.82
C SER A 232 -9.07 24.09 -7.57
N TYR A 233 -8.62 23.02 -8.23
CA TYR A 233 -9.12 21.66 -7.94
C TYR A 233 -8.80 21.21 -6.51
N ILE A 234 -7.58 21.40 -6.05
CA ILE A 234 -7.17 21.04 -4.68
C ILE A 234 -7.95 21.89 -3.66
N ASP A 235 -8.04 23.20 -3.85
CA ASP A 235 -8.78 24.10 -2.96
C ASP A 235 -10.26 23.68 -2.85
N TYR A 236 -10.89 23.34 -3.97
CA TYR A 236 -12.26 22.81 -3.99
C TYR A 236 -12.41 21.47 -3.23
N ARG A 237 -11.39 20.63 -3.26
CA ARG A 237 -11.43 19.33 -2.57
C ARG A 237 -11.13 19.44 -1.07
N TYR A 238 -10.35 20.46 -0.69
CA TYR A 238 -9.92 20.67 0.71
C TYR A 238 -11.02 21.36 1.52
N ASN A 239 -11.75 22.35 0.94
CA ASN A 239 -12.85 23.07 1.58
C ASN A 239 -14.19 22.30 1.47
#